data_891af908ccf17a08241dfc23a6ca0156
#
_entry.id   891af908ccf17a08241dfc23a6ca0156
#
_cell.length_a   1.000
_cell.length_b   1.000
_cell.length_c   1.000
_cell.angle_alpha   90.00
_cell.angle_beta   90.00
_cell.angle_gamma   90.00
#
_symmetry.space_group_name_H-M   'P 1'
#
loop_
_entity.id
_entity.type
_entity.pdbx_description
1 polymer ?
#
loop_
_entity_poly.entity_id
_entity_poly.type
_entity_poly.pdbx_seq_one_letter_code
_entity_poly.pdbx_strand_id
1 'polypeptide(L)'
;MNILNSCYSINAGGGIVNVLKNLNEAINYIEENLANDIDFKTVAKLACCSEYYFKRMFSFLAGITVTEYIRRRRLTLAAFELQNPSVKVIDIAVKYGYNSADSFARAFQNLHGITPSEAKMNGRLLKAYPRMSFQLSIKGGNEMNYRIEEKEAFCIVGIKKRVPIIFNGVNPEIAAMWKSLDGETINQLKILSNVEPIGLLSASTNFSEGRMEERGELDHYIGVATTKECPKHFVQLEVPASTWAVFEAVGPFPNTLQEVWGRIYAEWFPSANYEPIEGPEILWNEHKDVTSPTFRSEIWIPVSKKK
;
A
#
# COMPACT_ATOMS: atom_id res chain seq x y z
N MET A 1 4.30 -30.52 15.59
CA MET A 1 2.90 -30.73 15.98
C MET A 1 2.17 -29.40 15.82
N ASN A 2 1.37 -29.36 14.81
CA ASN A 2 0.45 -28.36 14.24
C ASN A 2 0.30 -26.96 14.89
N ILE A 3 1.07 -25.98 14.38
CA ILE A 3 0.83 -24.54 14.56
C ILE A 3 -0.15 -23.98 13.51
N LEU A 4 -0.47 -24.77 12.47
CA LEU A 4 -1.34 -24.36 11.36
C LEU A 4 -2.84 -24.30 11.68
N ASN A 5 -3.30 -24.93 12.78
CA ASN A 5 -4.73 -24.97 13.10
C ASN A 5 -5.25 -23.85 14.01
N SER A 6 -4.39 -22.92 14.46
CA SER A 6 -4.82 -21.82 15.34
C SER A 6 -5.29 -20.57 14.60
N CYS A 7 -4.98 -20.43 13.30
CA CYS A 7 -5.34 -19.24 12.55
C CYS A 7 -6.75 -19.26 11.93
N TYR A 8 -7.45 -20.38 11.93
CA TYR A 8 -8.68 -20.57 11.16
C TYR A 8 -9.98 -20.70 11.98
N SER A 9 -9.94 -20.54 13.30
CA SER A 9 -11.17 -20.48 14.10
C SER A 9 -11.61 -19.03 14.32
N ILE A 10 -12.23 -18.44 13.33
CA ILE A 10 -12.96 -17.17 13.49
C ILE A 10 -14.30 -17.50 14.14
N ASN A 11 -14.35 -17.52 15.44
CA ASN A 11 -15.60 -17.39 16.18
C ASN A 11 -16.05 -15.91 16.10
N ALA A 12 -17.30 -15.68 15.76
CA ALA A 12 -17.93 -14.42 15.41
C ALA A 12 -17.91 -13.28 16.47
N GLY A 13 -17.10 -13.39 17.52
CA GLY A 13 -16.96 -12.37 18.58
C GLY A 13 -15.54 -11.87 18.84
N GLY A 14 -14.51 -12.40 18.14
CA GLY A 14 -13.10 -12.09 18.42
C GLY A 14 -12.31 -11.44 17.26
N GLY A 15 -12.93 -11.15 16.13
CA GLY A 15 -12.23 -10.85 14.89
C GLY A 15 -11.22 -9.68 14.99
N ILE A 16 -11.63 -8.52 15.45
CA ILE A 16 -10.79 -7.30 15.48
C ILE A 16 -9.68 -7.41 16.54
N VAL A 17 -10.00 -7.96 17.71
CA VAL A 17 -9.03 -8.15 18.81
C VAL A 17 -7.92 -9.11 18.38
N ASN A 18 -8.26 -10.18 17.67
CA ASN A 18 -7.29 -11.13 17.14
C ASN A 18 -6.41 -10.50 16.04
N VAL A 19 -6.97 -9.68 15.16
CA VAL A 19 -6.20 -8.97 14.10
C VAL A 19 -5.17 -8.04 14.73
N LEU A 20 -5.55 -7.22 15.72
CA LEU A 20 -4.61 -6.32 16.41
C LEU A 20 -3.51 -7.09 17.15
N LYS A 21 -3.88 -8.19 17.80
CA LYS A 21 -2.92 -9.08 18.45
C LYS A 21 -1.91 -9.63 17.44
N ASN A 22 -2.39 -10.20 16.33
CA ASN A 22 -1.56 -10.78 15.29
C ASN A 22 -0.62 -9.74 14.64
N LEU A 23 -1.13 -8.52 14.40
CA LEU A 23 -0.31 -7.42 13.91
C LEU A 23 0.80 -7.04 14.89
N ASN A 24 0.48 -6.97 16.18
CA ASN A 24 1.47 -6.66 17.20
C ASN A 24 2.48 -7.81 17.36
N GLU A 25 2.07 -9.07 17.22
CA GLU A 25 3.00 -10.21 17.18
C GLU A 25 3.96 -10.13 15.99
N ALA A 26 3.46 -9.75 14.82
CA ALA A 26 4.29 -9.51 13.64
C ALA A 26 5.31 -8.37 13.87
N ILE A 27 4.90 -7.25 14.50
CA ILE A 27 5.81 -6.17 14.88
C ILE A 27 6.81 -6.62 15.94
N ASN A 28 6.40 -7.42 16.91
CA ASN A 28 7.31 -7.98 17.92
C ASN A 28 8.42 -8.79 17.26
N TYR A 29 8.06 -9.68 16.34
CA TYR A 29 9.04 -10.45 15.58
C TYR A 29 10.01 -9.56 14.79
N ILE A 30 9.52 -8.52 14.12
CA ILE A 30 10.38 -7.56 13.43
C ILE A 30 11.37 -6.91 14.41
N GLU A 31 10.89 -6.42 15.56
CA GLU A 31 11.72 -5.77 16.58
C GLU A 31 12.79 -6.69 17.18
N GLU A 32 12.44 -7.94 17.42
CA GLU A 32 13.37 -8.96 17.94
C GLU A 32 14.46 -9.36 16.93
N ASN A 33 14.18 -9.14 15.62
CA ASN A 33 15.09 -9.50 14.54
C ASN A 33 15.72 -8.31 13.81
N LEU A 34 15.73 -7.11 14.40
CA LEU A 34 16.31 -5.91 13.76
C LEU A 34 17.80 -6.04 13.48
N ALA A 35 18.56 -6.82 14.24
CA ALA A 35 19.97 -7.10 14.00
C ALA A 35 20.23 -8.29 13.06
N ASN A 36 19.19 -8.96 12.59
CA ASN A 36 19.24 -10.13 11.73
C ASN A 36 18.46 -9.91 10.44
N ASP A 37 18.44 -10.91 9.56
CA ASP A 37 17.54 -10.93 8.43
C ASP A 37 16.09 -11.18 8.88
N ILE A 38 15.18 -10.35 8.41
CA ILE A 38 13.75 -10.43 8.73
C ILE A 38 13.09 -11.27 7.66
N ASP A 39 12.59 -12.45 8.05
CA ASP A 39 11.79 -13.28 7.16
C ASP A 39 10.36 -12.79 7.09
N PHE A 40 10.01 -12.14 5.98
CA PHE A 40 8.66 -11.62 5.74
C PHE A 40 7.58 -12.70 5.59
N LYS A 41 7.96 -13.95 5.27
CA LYS A 41 7.01 -15.08 5.30
C LYS A 41 6.56 -15.37 6.72
N THR A 42 7.48 -15.31 7.69
CA THR A 42 7.17 -15.44 9.11
C THR A 42 6.34 -14.25 9.61
N VAL A 43 6.68 -13.02 9.23
CA VAL A 43 5.89 -11.82 9.53
C VAL A 43 4.44 -11.97 9.05
N ALA A 44 4.25 -12.37 7.80
CA ALA A 44 2.94 -12.57 7.19
C ALA A 44 2.14 -13.68 7.91
N LYS A 45 2.81 -14.79 8.28
CA LYS A 45 2.21 -15.89 9.03
C LYS A 45 1.73 -15.44 10.41
N LEU A 46 2.52 -14.66 11.14
CA LEU A 46 2.14 -14.10 12.45
C LEU A 46 0.97 -13.12 12.31
N ALA A 47 0.96 -12.31 11.26
CA ALA A 47 -0.14 -11.41 10.94
C ALA A 47 -1.38 -12.13 10.38
N CYS A 48 -1.34 -13.45 10.16
CA CYS A 48 -2.40 -14.27 9.56
C CYS A 48 -2.88 -13.73 8.21
N CYS A 49 -1.95 -13.28 7.35
CA CYS A 49 -2.26 -12.74 6.02
C CYS A 49 -1.13 -13.01 5.03
N SER A 50 -1.32 -12.64 3.76
CA SER A 50 -0.24 -12.68 2.78
C SER A 50 0.83 -11.61 3.05
N GLU A 51 2.07 -11.84 2.59
CA GLU A 51 3.15 -10.86 2.68
C GLU A 51 2.78 -9.54 2.01
N TYR A 52 2.18 -9.62 0.82
CA TYR A 52 1.67 -8.48 0.08
C TYR A 52 0.64 -7.67 0.91
N TYR A 53 -0.34 -8.38 1.48
CA TYR A 53 -1.38 -7.74 2.27
C TYR A 53 -0.82 -7.08 3.53
N PHE A 54 0.10 -7.77 4.26
CA PHE A 54 0.77 -7.20 5.43
C PHE A 54 1.48 -5.88 5.11
N LYS A 55 2.35 -5.89 4.09
CA LYS A 55 3.13 -4.72 3.69
C LYS A 55 2.21 -3.54 3.34
N ARG A 56 1.14 -3.80 2.60
CA ARG A 56 0.18 -2.77 2.19
C ARG A 56 -0.61 -2.22 3.37
N MET A 57 -1.17 -3.10 4.18
CA MET A 57 -1.91 -2.72 5.39
C MET A 57 -1.03 -1.92 6.35
N PHE A 58 0.21 -2.39 6.59
CA PHE A 58 1.16 -1.67 7.44
C PHE A 58 1.39 -0.24 6.92
N SER A 59 1.62 -0.07 5.62
CA SER A 59 1.85 1.25 5.04
C SER A 59 0.66 2.19 5.22
N PHE A 60 -0.56 1.70 5.06
CA PHE A 60 -1.76 2.51 5.29
C PHE A 60 -1.96 2.87 6.76
N LEU A 61 -1.72 1.93 7.68
CA LEU A 61 -1.90 2.16 9.11
C LEU A 61 -0.79 3.04 9.72
N ALA A 62 0.45 2.84 9.28
CA ALA A 62 1.63 3.49 9.85
C ALA A 62 2.02 4.79 9.12
N GLY A 63 1.47 5.04 7.92
CA GLY A 63 1.86 6.16 7.06
C GLY A 63 3.28 6.06 6.50
N ILE A 64 3.96 4.93 6.70
CA ILE A 64 5.29 4.63 6.17
C ILE A 64 5.36 3.15 5.79
N THR A 65 6.29 2.78 4.91
CA THR A 65 6.49 1.37 4.58
C THR A 65 7.12 0.60 5.73
N VAL A 66 6.89 -0.72 5.79
CA VAL A 66 7.52 -1.59 6.80
C VAL A 66 9.04 -1.59 6.68
N THR A 67 9.59 -1.49 5.48
CA THR A 67 11.03 -1.40 5.24
C THR A 67 11.61 -0.08 5.78
N GLU A 68 10.89 1.03 5.56
CA GLU A 68 11.29 2.32 6.15
C GLU A 68 11.19 2.29 7.68
N TYR A 69 10.17 1.65 8.25
CA TYR A 69 10.08 1.41 9.69
C TYR A 69 11.31 0.66 10.21
N ILE A 70 11.65 -0.48 9.60
CA ILE A 70 12.82 -1.29 9.97
C ILE A 70 14.10 -0.46 9.88
N ARG A 71 14.28 0.30 8.79
CA ARG A 71 15.44 1.18 8.59
C ARG A 71 15.55 2.23 9.71
N ARG A 72 14.46 2.91 10.04
CA ARG A 72 14.44 3.92 11.12
C ARG A 72 14.74 3.30 12.49
N ARG A 73 14.20 2.12 12.77
CA ARG A 73 14.45 1.40 14.03
C ARG A 73 15.90 0.95 14.15
N ARG A 74 16.45 0.34 13.09
CA ARG A 74 17.86 -0.06 13.03
C ARG A 74 18.80 1.13 13.30
N LEU A 75 18.57 2.26 12.64
CA LEU A 75 19.40 3.46 12.83
C LEU A 75 19.21 4.08 14.22
N THR A 76 18.02 4.02 14.80
CA THR A 76 17.78 4.44 16.18
C THR A 76 18.57 3.58 17.17
N LEU A 77 18.52 2.25 17.04
CA LEU A 77 19.26 1.34 17.91
C LEU A 77 20.77 1.49 17.72
N ALA A 78 21.22 1.66 16.46
CA ALA A 78 22.62 1.97 16.16
C ALA A 78 23.09 3.24 16.87
N ALA A 79 22.26 4.29 16.91
CA ALA A 79 22.58 5.54 17.60
C ALA A 79 22.74 5.34 19.11
N PHE A 80 21.92 4.50 19.75
CA PHE A 80 22.08 4.16 21.17
C PHE A 80 23.36 3.40 21.43
N GLU A 81 23.72 2.42 20.60
CA GLU A 81 24.94 1.64 20.77
C GLU A 81 26.21 2.47 20.52
N LEU A 82 26.16 3.42 19.57
CA LEU A 82 27.28 4.34 19.29
C LEU A 82 27.61 5.30 20.44
N GLN A 83 26.71 5.49 21.42
CA GLN A 83 27.01 6.26 22.62
C GLN A 83 28.09 5.60 23.49
N ASN A 84 28.37 4.31 23.29
CA ASN A 84 29.50 3.64 23.89
C ASN A 84 30.78 3.90 23.05
N PRO A 85 31.77 4.64 23.56
CA PRO A 85 32.98 5.00 22.82
C PRO A 85 33.82 3.81 22.34
N SER A 86 33.71 2.66 23.01
CA SER A 86 34.49 1.45 22.69
C SER A 86 33.99 0.73 21.42
N VAL A 87 32.76 0.97 21.01
CA VAL A 87 32.12 0.30 19.86
C VAL A 87 32.65 0.90 18.56
N LYS A 88 33.06 0.07 17.61
CA LYS A 88 33.49 0.53 16.28
C LYS A 88 32.26 0.76 15.35
N VAL A 89 32.30 1.84 14.57
CA VAL A 89 31.23 2.18 13.61
C VAL A 89 31.00 1.05 12.61
N ILE A 90 32.08 0.40 12.17
CA ILE A 90 31.97 -0.72 11.21
C ILE A 90 31.21 -1.93 11.80
N ASP A 91 31.42 -2.23 13.07
CA ASP A 91 30.73 -3.36 13.72
C ASP A 91 29.22 -3.10 13.83
N ILE A 92 28.83 -1.85 14.14
CA ILE A 92 27.44 -1.42 14.14
C ILE A 92 26.83 -1.46 12.73
N ALA A 93 27.58 -1.01 11.72
CA ALA A 93 27.11 -1.06 10.33
C ALA A 93 26.78 -2.51 9.91
N VAL A 94 27.70 -3.44 10.18
CA VAL A 94 27.49 -4.87 9.88
C VAL A 94 26.32 -5.45 10.67
N LYS A 95 26.25 -5.16 11.98
CA LYS A 95 25.18 -5.62 12.87
C LYS A 95 23.79 -5.26 12.34
N TYR A 96 23.62 -4.07 11.78
CA TYR A 96 22.35 -3.59 11.26
C TYR A 96 22.16 -3.77 9.76
N GLY A 97 22.95 -4.68 9.14
CA GLY A 97 22.75 -5.16 7.77
C GLY A 97 23.27 -4.20 6.69
N TYR A 98 24.23 -3.34 6.99
CA TYR A 98 24.89 -2.49 5.99
C TYR A 98 26.17 -3.15 5.47
N ASN A 99 26.31 -3.20 4.15
CA ASN A 99 27.46 -3.84 3.48
C ASN A 99 28.78 -3.03 3.59
N SER A 100 28.69 -1.74 4.00
CA SER A 100 29.86 -0.89 4.17
C SER A 100 29.62 0.20 5.20
N ALA A 101 30.72 0.67 5.83
CA ALA A 101 30.68 1.80 6.74
C ALA A 101 30.16 3.08 6.05
N ASP A 102 30.47 3.27 4.76
CA ASP A 102 30.04 4.44 4.00
C ASP A 102 28.53 4.45 3.74
N SER A 103 27.96 3.31 3.37
CA SER A 103 26.49 3.19 3.18
C SER A 103 25.74 3.44 4.48
N PHE A 104 26.26 2.90 5.59
CA PHE A 104 25.75 3.16 6.93
C PHE A 104 25.87 4.63 7.31
N ALA A 105 27.05 5.24 7.13
CA ALA A 105 27.28 6.63 7.49
C ALA A 105 26.33 7.59 6.75
N ARG A 106 26.10 7.38 5.46
CA ARG A 106 25.13 8.17 4.68
C ARG A 106 23.69 7.99 5.20
N ALA A 107 23.26 6.73 5.44
CA ALA A 107 21.92 6.47 5.97
C ALA A 107 21.73 7.07 7.36
N PHE A 108 22.74 6.96 8.21
CA PHE A 108 22.75 7.52 9.56
C PHE A 108 22.68 9.04 9.53
N GLN A 109 23.53 9.70 8.73
CA GLN A 109 23.54 11.15 8.58
C GLN A 109 22.23 11.68 7.99
N ASN A 110 21.64 11.00 7.01
CA ASN A 110 20.33 11.37 6.46
C ASN A 110 19.23 11.34 7.52
N LEU A 111 19.29 10.39 8.48
CA LEU A 111 18.28 10.29 9.53
C LEU A 111 18.54 11.26 10.67
N HIS A 112 19.76 11.24 11.23
CA HIS A 112 20.11 11.97 12.47
C HIS A 112 20.62 13.39 12.22
N GLY A 113 21.05 13.71 10.99
CA GLY A 113 21.65 15.01 10.64
C GLY A 113 23.15 15.13 10.98
N ILE A 114 23.73 14.13 11.64
CA ILE A 114 25.14 14.06 12.04
C ILE A 114 25.75 12.71 11.67
N THR A 115 27.08 12.64 11.58
CA THR A 115 27.76 11.39 11.25
C THR A 115 27.81 10.42 12.45
N PRO A 116 27.99 9.09 12.19
CA PRO A 116 28.16 8.11 13.28
C PRO A 116 29.33 8.43 14.24
N SER A 117 30.39 9.02 13.74
CA SER A 117 31.55 9.44 14.56
C SER A 117 31.20 10.61 15.47
N GLU A 118 30.44 11.58 15.01
CA GLU A 118 29.94 12.69 15.82
C GLU A 118 28.94 12.22 16.87
N ALA A 119 28.14 11.19 16.56
CA ALA A 119 27.17 10.62 17.50
C ALA A 119 27.80 9.99 18.74
N LYS A 120 29.11 9.63 18.69
CA LYS A 120 29.90 9.18 19.85
C LYS A 120 30.25 10.29 20.83
N MET A 121 30.15 11.53 20.41
CA MET A 121 30.44 12.67 21.25
C MET A 121 29.28 12.98 22.19
N ASN A 122 29.52 13.16 23.46
CA ASN A 122 28.52 13.50 24.45
C ASN A 122 27.75 14.80 24.07
N GLY A 123 26.45 14.82 24.35
CA GLY A 123 25.60 15.99 24.17
C GLY A 123 25.15 16.25 22.73
N ARG A 124 25.36 15.32 21.81
CA ARG A 124 24.82 15.42 20.43
C ARG A 124 23.33 15.05 20.39
N LEU A 125 22.54 15.84 19.66
CA LEU A 125 21.14 15.59 19.46
C LEU A 125 20.96 14.46 18.42
N LEU A 126 20.25 13.40 18.79
CA LEU A 126 19.93 12.26 17.96
C LEU A 126 18.42 12.12 17.83
N LYS A 127 17.94 11.70 16.65
CA LYS A 127 16.54 11.38 16.44
C LYS A 127 16.26 9.95 16.85
N ALA A 128 15.22 9.71 17.64
CA ALA A 128 14.76 8.38 18.01
C ALA A 128 13.39 8.13 17.40
N TYR A 129 13.24 6.99 16.77
CA TYR A 129 11.95 6.49 16.30
C TYR A 129 11.52 5.35 17.22
N PRO A 130 10.52 5.57 18.09
CA PRO A 130 10.05 4.55 19.02
C PRO A 130 9.47 3.33 18.29
N ARG A 131 9.44 2.20 18.98
CA ARG A 131 8.74 1.01 18.51
C ARG A 131 7.26 1.33 18.30
N MET A 132 6.70 0.87 17.17
CA MET A 132 5.27 0.98 16.90
C MET A 132 4.48 -0.13 17.59
N SER A 133 3.24 0.19 17.95
CA SER A 133 2.23 -0.78 18.35
C SER A 133 0.90 -0.39 17.72
N PHE A 134 0.13 -1.40 17.31
CA PHE A 134 -1.22 -1.18 16.81
C PHE A 134 -2.19 -1.12 17.98
N GLN A 135 -2.96 -0.04 18.04
CA GLN A 135 -3.99 0.18 19.06
C GLN A 135 -5.31 0.53 18.36
N LEU A 136 -6.42 0.01 18.86
CA LEU A 136 -7.73 0.38 18.39
C LEU A 136 -8.17 1.66 19.09
N SER A 137 -8.34 2.73 18.31
CA SER A 137 -9.10 3.91 18.75
C SER A 137 -10.47 3.85 18.08
N ILE A 138 -11.50 3.59 18.85
CA ILE A 138 -12.88 3.63 18.36
C ILE A 138 -13.27 5.11 18.26
N LYS A 139 -13.12 5.67 17.07
CA LYS A 139 -13.79 6.92 16.69
C LYS A 139 -15.09 6.49 16.03
N GLY A 140 -16.21 7.15 16.34
CA GLY A 140 -17.56 6.76 15.93
C GLY A 140 -17.61 6.27 14.47
N GLY A 141 -18.21 5.12 14.27
CA GLY A 141 -18.16 4.39 13.02
C GLY A 141 -18.85 5.16 11.90
N ASN A 142 -18.07 5.77 11.04
CA ASN A 142 -18.59 6.28 9.78
C ASN A 142 -18.91 5.08 8.88
N GLU A 143 -20.10 5.09 8.32
CA GLU A 143 -20.56 4.10 7.36
C GLU A 143 -19.56 4.02 6.17
N MET A 144 -19.34 2.81 5.67
CA MET A 144 -18.59 2.57 4.45
C MET A 144 -19.46 1.77 3.50
N ASN A 145 -19.83 2.39 2.40
CA ASN A 145 -20.63 1.74 1.38
C ASN A 145 -19.73 0.86 0.51
N TYR A 146 -20.07 -0.41 0.45
CA TYR A 146 -19.37 -1.36 -0.44
C TYR A 146 -20.37 -2.36 -1.02
N ARG A 147 -19.96 -3.00 -2.13
CA ARG A 147 -20.63 -4.14 -2.72
C ARG A 147 -19.65 -5.16 -3.24
N ILE A 148 -20.07 -6.40 -3.33
CA ILE A 148 -19.28 -7.47 -3.96
C ILE A 148 -19.92 -7.77 -5.30
N GLU A 149 -19.12 -7.77 -6.36
CA GLU A 149 -19.54 -8.06 -7.72
C GLU A 149 -18.67 -9.16 -8.32
N GLU A 150 -19.33 -10.11 -8.99
CA GLU A 150 -18.67 -11.06 -9.88
C GLU A 150 -18.70 -10.50 -11.30
N LYS A 151 -17.54 -10.41 -11.94
CA LYS A 151 -17.44 -9.95 -13.33
C LYS A 151 -16.83 -11.05 -14.18
N GLU A 152 -17.44 -11.28 -15.32
CA GLU A 152 -16.84 -12.05 -16.40
C GLU A 152 -15.57 -11.34 -16.91
N ALA A 153 -14.75 -12.06 -17.67
CA ALA A 153 -13.56 -11.49 -18.27
C ALA A 153 -13.92 -10.32 -19.22
N PHE A 154 -13.17 -9.23 -19.10
CA PHE A 154 -13.30 -8.05 -19.94
C PHE A 154 -11.93 -7.44 -20.24
N CYS A 155 -11.90 -6.39 -21.03
CA CYS A 155 -10.67 -5.66 -21.31
C CYS A 155 -10.81 -4.21 -20.86
N ILE A 156 -9.70 -3.60 -20.45
CA ILE A 156 -9.58 -2.16 -20.32
C ILE A 156 -8.83 -1.68 -21.55
N VAL A 157 -9.51 -0.85 -22.36
CA VAL A 157 -8.99 -0.29 -23.62
C VAL A 157 -8.78 1.21 -23.45
N GLY A 158 -7.59 1.69 -23.78
CA GLY A 158 -7.25 3.11 -23.65
C GLY A 158 -5.79 3.45 -23.89
N ILE A 159 -5.28 4.45 -23.18
CA ILE A 159 -3.86 4.82 -23.20
C ILE A 159 -3.16 4.24 -21.97
N LYS A 160 -1.87 3.95 -22.12
CA LYS A 160 -1.02 3.40 -21.07
C LYS A 160 0.24 4.20 -20.89
N LYS A 161 0.70 4.34 -19.66
CA LYS A 161 2.02 4.87 -19.33
C LYS A 161 2.62 4.14 -18.14
N ARG A 162 3.93 3.92 -18.16
CA ARG A 162 4.69 3.51 -16.99
C ARG A 162 4.96 4.75 -16.15
N VAL A 163 4.52 4.77 -14.89
CA VAL A 163 4.61 5.95 -14.03
C VAL A 163 5.19 5.57 -12.67
N PRO A 164 5.87 6.51 -11.95
CA PRO A 164 6.38 6.25 -10.62
C PRO A 164 5.23 5.98 -9.64
N ILE A 165 5.50 5.16 -8.63
CA ILE A 165 4.56 4.90 -7.53
C ILE A 165 4.59 6.09 -6.57
N ILE A 166 3.43 6.75 -6.39
CA ILE A 166 3.23 7.84 -5.42
C ILE A 166 1.93 7.54 -4.67
N PHE A 167 2.02 7.28 -3.38
CA PHE A 167 0.84 7.00 -2.54
C PHE A 167 0.24 8.26 -1.90
N ASN A 168 1.09 9.25 -1.62
CA ASN A 168 0.64 10.49 -0.99
C ASN A 168 0.55 11.63 -2.01
N GLY A 169 -0.63 12.22 -2.13
CA GLY A 169 -0.89 13.33 -3.03
C GLY A 169 -1.22 12.91 -4.47
N VAL A 170 -1.16 13.87 -5.38
CA VAL A 170 -1.48 13.67 -6.79
C VAL A 170 -0.23 13.25 -7.55
N ASN A 171 -0.29 12.13 -8.27
CA ASN A 171 0.79 11.74 -9.18
C ASN A 171 0.80 12.67 -10.42
N PRO A 172 1.87 13.48 -10.63
CA PRO A 172 1.92 14.46 -11.71
C PRO A 172 1.90 13.81 -13.10
N GLU A 173 2.46 12.60 -13.24
CA GLU A 173 2.47 11.86 -14.50
C GLU A 173 1.06 11.39 -14.88
N ILE A 174 0.28 10.90 -13.91
CA ILE A 174 -1.13 10.52 -14.11
C ILE A 174 -1.96 11.77 -14.44
N ALA A 175 -1.73 12.87 -13.73
CA ALA A 175 -2.42 14.13 -14.02
C ALA A 175 -2.10 14.64 -15.45
N ALA A 176 -0.86 14.47 -15.92
CA ALA A 176 -0.47 14.80 -17.29
C ALA A 176 -1.15 13.88 -18.31
N MET A 177 -1.31 12.59 -18.03
CA MET A 177 -2.04 11.64 -18.89
C MET A 177 -3.50 12.08 -19.08
N TRP A 178 -4.19 12.45 -18.00
CA TRP A 178 -5.57 12.96 -18.08
C TRP A 178 -5.67 14.24 -18.93
N LYS A 179 -4.72 15.15 -18.78
CA LYS A 179 -4.67 16.40 -19.57
C LYS A 179 -4.35 16.17 -21.05
N SER A 180 -3.71 15.06 -21.40
CA SER A 180 -3.36 14.75 -22.79
C SER A 180 -4.52 14.17 -23.60
N LEU A 181 -5.62 13.75 -22.96
CA LEU A 181 -6.80 13.24 -23.65
C LEU A 181 -7.57 14.37 -24.32
N ASP A 182 -7.63 14.32 -25.63
CA ASP A 182 -8.46 15.23 -26.41
C ASP A 182 -9.91 14.74 -26.51
N GLY A 183 -10.79 15.61 -27.01
CA GLY A 183 -12.22 15.31 -27.12
C GLY A 183 -12.53 14.16 -28.06
N GLU A 184 -11.73 13.96 -29.11
CA GLU A 184 -11.90 12.87 -30.07
C GLU A 184 -11.58 11.53 -29.43
N THR A 185 -10.44 11.42 -28.77
CA THR A 185 -10.03 10.23 -28.00
C THR A 185 -11.06 9.86 -26.93
N ILE A 186 -11.55 10.86 -26.17
CA ILE A 186 -12.58 10.64 -25.14
C ILE A 186 -13.86 10.07 -25.76
N ASN A 187 -14.30 10.61 -26.91
CA ASN A 187 -15.51 10.13 -27.59
C ASN A 187 -15.34 8.71 -28.12
N GLN A 188 -14.20 8.38 -28.70
CA GLN A 188 -13.88 7.03 -29.18
C GLN A 188 -13.91 6.02 -28.01
N LEU A 189 -13.31 6.35 -26.89
CA LEU A 189 -13.33 5.50 -25.67
C LEU A 189 -14.76 5.32 -25.15
N LYS A 190 -15.55 6.39 -25.07
CA LYS A 190 -16.93 6.31 -24.60
C LYS A 190 -17.81 5.37 -25.45
N ILE A 191 -17.60 5.33 -26.78
CA ILE A 191 -18.30 4.42 -27.69
C ILE A 191 -17.93 2.96 -27.42
N LEU A 192 -16.71 2.69 -26.97
CA LEU A 192 -16.26 1.35 -26.62
C LEU A 192 -16.80 0.88 -25.27
N SER A 193 -17.07 1.78 -24.34
CA SER A 193 -17.53 1.45 -22.98
C SER A 193 -18.86 0.68 -23.00
N ASN A 194 -18.85 -0.59 -22.56
CA ASN A 194 -20.03 -1.44 -22.48
C ASN A 194 -20.02 -2.40 -21.28
N VAL A 195 -19.01 -2.29 -20.43
CA VAL A 195 -18.88 -3.04 -19.16
C VAL A 195 -18.78 -2.02 -18.02
N GLU A 196 -19.44 -2.28 -16.89
CA GLU A 196 -19.31 -1.43 -15.71
C GLU A 196 -17.94 -1.59 -15.02
N PRO A 197 -17.40 -0.45 -14.51
CA PRO A 197 -18.02 0.88 -14.47
C PRO A 197 -18.06 1.54 -15.86
N ILE A 198 -19.21 2.10 -16.22
CA ILE A 198 -19.41 2.74 -17.52
C ILE A 198 -18.71 4.10 -17.56
N GLY A 199 -18.05 4.38 -18.69
CA GLY A 199 -17.32 5.63 -18.92
C GLY A 199 -15.82 5.48 -18.69
N LEU A 200 -15.13 6.62 -18.58
CA LEU A 200 -13.69 6.63 -18.37
C LEU A 200 -13.33 6.16 -16.96
N LEU A 201 -12.27 5.39 -16.88
CA LEU A 201 -11.70 4.88 -15.64
C LEU A 201 -10.18 4.94 -15.67
N SER A 202 -9.56 4.85 -14.50
CA SER A 202 -8.14 4.56 -14.35
C SER A 202 -7.95 3.12 -13.89
N ALA A 203 -6.89 2.46 -14.37
CA ALA A 203 -6.47 1.16 -13.83
C ALA A 203 -4.97 1.14 -13.61
N SER A 204 -4.55 0.59 -12.48
CA SER A 204 -3.15 0.47 -12.08
C SER A 204 -2.80 -1.01 -11.90
N THR A 205 -1.72 -1.46 -12.53
CA THR A 205 -1.25 -2.85 -12.49
C THR A 205 0.26 -2.94 -12.67
N ASN A 206 0.84 -4.15 -12.69
CA ASN A 206 2.27 -4.38 -12.90
C ASN A 206 3.16 -3.51 -12.02
N PHE A 207 2.84 -3.48 -10.73
CA PHE A 207 3.60 -2.74 -9.73
C PHE A 207 4.99 -3.37 -9.58
N SER A 208 6.04 -2.55 -9.58
CA SER A 208 7.41 -3.00 -9.29
C SER A 208 7.50 -3.59 -7.88
N GLU A 209 8.50 -4.45 -7.65
CA GLU A 209 8.76 -5.05 -6.32
C GLU A 209 8.94 -4.01 -5.20
N GLY A 210 9.42 -2.81 -5.53
CA GLY A 210 9.53 -1.66 -4.61
C GLY A 210 8.22 -0.92 -4.32
N ARG A 211 7.06 -1.42 -4.76
CA ARG A 211 5.74 -0.79 -4.55
C ARG A 211 5.51 -0.34 -3.11
N MET A 212 5.91 -1.17 -2.15
CA MET A 212 5.66 -0.93 -0.73
C MET A 212 6.61 0.10 -0.11
N GLU A 213 7.65 0.49 -0.84
CA GLU A 213 8.66 1.46 -0.42
C GLU A 213 8.48 2.82 -1.10
N GLU A 214 7.36 3.04 -1.79
CA GLU A 214 7.14 4.16 -2.71
C GLU A 214 8.27 4.29 -3.74
N ARG A 215 8.87 3.14 -4.09
CA ARG A 215 9.93 3.04 -5.09
C ARG A 215 9.47 2.17 -6.24
N GLY A 216 9.93 2.53 -7.40
CA GLY A 216 9.59 1.82 -8.62
C GLY A 216 8.39 2.44 -9.32
N GLU A 217 7.80 1.66 -10.19
CA GLU A 217 6.82 2.12 -11.16
C GLU A 217 5.64 1.17 -11.24
N LEU A 218 4.56 1.64 -11.81
CA LEU A 218 3.37 0.88 -12.15
C LEU A 218 2.93 1.17 -13.58
N ASP A 219 2.22 0.24 -14.18
CA ASP A 219 1.51 0.48 -15.44
C ASP A 219 0.16 1.14 -15.12
N HIS A 220 0.00 2.38 -15.58
CA HIS A 220 -1.25 3.13 -15.43
C HIS A 220 -1.98 3.23 -16.76
N TYR A 221 -3.25 2.90 -16.73
CA TYR A 221 -4.16 2.98 -17.87
C TYR A 221 -5.22 4.03 -17.60
N ILE A 222 -5.56 4.81 -18.62
CA ILE A 222 -6.77 5.62 -18.67
C ILE A 222 -7.56 5.13 -19.87
N GLY A 223 -8.77 4.66 -19.64
CA GLY A 223 -9.56 4.01 -20.67
C GLY A 223 -10.97 3.67 -20.23
N VAL A 224 -11.53 2.62 -20.81
CA VAL A 224 -12.88 2.14 -20.54
C VAL A 224 -12.88 0.62 -20.41
N ALA A 225 -13.79 0.09 -19.61
CA ALA A 225 -14.07 -1.34 -19.54
C ALA A 225 -14.95 -1.77 -20.73
N THR A 226 -14.53 -2.83 -21.44
CA THR A 226 -15.21 -3.25 -22.67
C THR A 226 -15.00 -4.73 -22.99
N THR A 227 -15.94 -5.30 -23.73
CA THR A 227 -15.82 -6.59 -24.42
C THR A 227 -15.66 -6.43 -25.94
N LYS A 228 -15.62 -5.18 -26.44
CA LYS A 228 -15.44 -4.87 -27.85
C LYS A 228 -13.96 -4.98 -28.26
N GLU A 229 -13.74 -5.16 -29.56
CA GLU A 229 -12.40 -5.23 -30.13
C GLU A 229 -11.62 -3.91 -29.91
N CYS A 230 -10.34 -4.02 -29.56
CA CYS A 230 -9.47 -2.88 -29.32
C CYS A 230 -8.99 -2.24 -30.63
N PRO A 231 -9.28 -0.97 -30.89
CA PRO A 231 -8.72 -0.27 -32.04
C PRO A 231 -7.18 -0.19 -31.98
N LYS A 232 -6.52 -0.25 -33.15
CA LYS A 232 -5.04 -0.35 -33.26
C LYS A 232 -4.26 0.76 -32.59
N HIS A 233 -4.84 1.92 -32.37
CA HIS A 233 -4.19 3.08 -31.74
C HIS A 233 -4.34 3.14 -30.22
N PHE A 234 -5.13 2.24 -29.64
CA PHE A 234 -5.23 2.05 -28.19
C PHE A 234 -4.44 0.80 -27.74
N VAL A 235 -4.21 0.73 -26.46
CA VAL A 235 -3.66 -0.46 -25.79
C VAL A 235 -4.76 -1.18 -25.02
N GLN A 236 -4.60 -2.49 -24.87
CA GLN A 236 -5.53 -3.35 -24.17
C GLN A 236 -4.86 -3.95 -22.93
N LEU A 237 -5.60 -3.97 -21.84
CA LEU A 237 -5.30 -4.77 -20.64
C LEU A 237 -6.38 -5.82 -20.49
N GLU A 238 -6.01 -7.09 -20.53
CA GLU A 238 -6.92 -8.21 -20.26
C GLU A 238 -7.17 -8.31 -18.76
N VAL A 239 -8.43 -8.38 -18.37
CA VAL A 239 -8.88 -8.54 -17.00
C VAL A 239 -9.63 -9.87 -16.90
N PRO A 240 -9.10 -10.87 -16.21
CA PRO A 240 -9.76 -12.17 -16.07
C PRO A 240 -11.05 -12.06 -15.25
N ALA A 241 -11.93 -13.04 -15.42
CA ALA A 241 -13.12 -13.16 -14.57
C ALA A 241 -12.70 -13.19 -13.10
N SER A 242 -13.29 -12.33 -12.30
CA SER A 242 -12.87 -12.11 -10.91
C SER A 242 -14.02 -11.60 -10.05
N THR A 243 -13.92 -11.86 -8.76
CA THR A 243 -14.76 -11.20 -7.74
C THR A 243 -14.13 -9.86 -7.35
N TRP A 244 -14.94 -8.83 -7.27
CA TRP A 244 -14.52 -7.47 -6.97
C TRP A 244 -15.20 -6.96 -5.71
N ALA A 245 -14.42 -6.36 -4.82
CA ALA A 245 -14.93 -5.48 -3.78
C ALA A 245 -14.93 -4.05 -4.31
N VAL A 246 -16.10 -3.44 -4.36
CA VAL A 246 -16.32 -2.09 -4.89
C VAL A 246 -16.72 -1.18 -3.75
N PHE A 247 -15.96 -0.12 -3.55
CA PHE A 247 -16.17 0.85 -2.47
C PHE A 247 -16.55 2.20 -3.05
N GLU A 248 -17.56 2.82 -2.47
CA GLU A 248 -18.02 4.15 -2.85
C GLU A 248 -17.35 5.22 -1.97
N ALA A 249 -16.85 6.27 -2.61
CA ALA A 249 -16.35 7.47 -1.95
C ALA A 249 -17.15 8.67 -2.43
N VAL A 250 -17.85 9.37 -1.51
CA VAL A 250 -18.67 10.54 -1.81
C VAL A 250 -18.10 11.75 -1.09
N GLY A 251 -17.62 12.72 -1.86
CA GLY A 251 -17.01 13.95 -1.34
C GLY A 251 -15.91 14.50 -2.24
N PRO A 252 -15.26 15.62 -1.86
CA PRO A 252 -14.24 16.26 -2.66
C PRO A 252 -13.06 15.34 -2.98
N PHE A 253 -12.72 15.23 -4.27
CA PHE A 253 -11.56 14.50 -4.75
C PHE A 253 -10.29 15.37 -4.66
N PRO A 254 -9.10 14.86 -4.27
CA PRO A 254 -8.80 13.44 -4.02
C PRO A 254 -8.94 13.03 -2.53
N ASN A 255 -9.18 13.97 -1.61
CA ASN A 255 -9.07 13.72 -0.17
C ASN A 255 -10.00 12.60 0.32
N THR A 256 -11.28 12.66 -0.07
CA THR A 256 -12.27 11.65 0.33
C THR A 256 -11.89 10.27 -0.21
N LEU A 257 -11.39 10.20 -1.44
CA LEU A 257 -10.92 8.96 -2.04
C LEU A 257 -9.77 8.36 -1.24
N GLN A 258 -8.77 9.16 -0.86
CA GLN A 258 -7.62 8.72 -0.08
C GLN A 258 -8.01 8.23 1.31
N GLU A 259 -8.98 8.91 1.96
CA GLU A 259 -9.54 8.49 3.24
C GLU A 259 -10.23 7.12 3.13
N VAL A 260 -11.13 6.95 2.15
CA VAL A 260 -11.83 5.69 1.92
C VAL A 260 -10.82 4.58 1.60
N TRP A 261 -9.80 4.86 0.78
CA TRP A 261 -8.75 3.90 0.46
C TRP A 261 -8.00 3.42 1.72
N GLY A 262 -7.63 4.35 2.60
CA GLY A 262 -7.01 4.02 3.89
C GLY A 262 -7.91 3.13 4.76
N ARG A 263 -9.21 3.47 4.85
CA ARG A 263 -10.21 2.71 5.62
C ARG A 263 -10.46 1.31 5.07
N ILE A 264 -10.40 1.11 3.75
CA ILE A 264 -10.52 -0.23 3.14
C ILE A 264 -9.49 -1.19 3.74
N TYR A 265 -8.23 -0.75 3.84
CA TYR A 265 -7.14 -1.59 4.35
C TYR A 265 -7.10 -1.64 5.88
N ALA A 266 -7.46 -0.55 6.56
CA ALA A 266 -7.41 -0.44 8.01
C ALA A 266 -8.64 -1.04 8.72
N GLU A 267 -9.81 -0.97 8.10
CA GLU A 267 -11.09 -1.29 8.74
C GLU A 267 -11.80 -2.45 8.05
N TRP A 268 -11.95 -2.39 6.70
CA TRP A 268 -12.78 -3.34 5.98
C TRP A 268 -12.10 -4.71 5.79
N PHE A 269 -10.92 -4.79 5.18
CA PHE A 269 -10.23 -6.07 4.98
C PHE A 269 -9.95 -6.84 6.27
N PRO A 270 -9.57 -6.21 7.41
CA PRO A 270 -9.44 -6.91 8.68
C PRO A 270 -10.74 -7.55 9.17
N SER A 271 -11.89 -6.92 8.88
CA SER A 271 -13.21 -7.39 9.35
C SER A 271 -13.97 -8.23 8.32
N ALA A 272 -13.59 -8.17 7.04
CA ALA A 272 -14.26 -8.88 5.96
C ALA A 272 -13.74 -10.33 5.80
N ASN A 273 -14.59 -11.17 5.21
CA ASN A 273 -14.20 -12.53 4.80
C ASN A 273 -13.59 -12.57 3.38
N TYR A 274 -12.86 -11.50 3.02
CA TYR A 274 -12.20 -11.33 1.74
C TYR A 274 -10.77 -10.84 1.94
N GLU A 275 -9.89 -11.21 0.99
CA GLU A 275 -8.53 -10.69 0.88
C GLU A 275 -8.26 -10.20 -0.55
N PRO A 276 -7.44 -9.15 -0.74
CA PRO A 276 -7.08 -8.70 -2.07
C PRO A 276 -6.20 -9.73 -2.77
N ILE A 277 -6.48 -9.92 -4.06
CA ILE A 277 -5.65 -10.76 -4.94
C ILE A 277 -4.87 -9.88 -5.92
N GLU A 278 -3.89 -10.47 -6.59
CA GLU A 278 -3.15 -9.81 -7.64
C GLU A 278 -4.06 -9.51 -8.83
N GLY A 279 -4.00 -8.28 -9.33
CA GLY A 279 -4.82 -7.81 -10.44
C GLY A 279 -4.83 -6.29 -10.53
N PRO A 280 -5.53 -5.72 -11.54
CA PRO A 280 -5.64 -4.28 -11.69
C PRO A 280 -6.52 -3.69 -10.59
N GLU A 281 -6.07 -2.58 -10.01
CA GLU A 281 -6.90 -1.74 -9.15
C GLU A 281 -7.55 -0.66 -10.02
N ILE A 282 -8.89 -0.60 -9.99
CA ILE A 282 -9.64 0.31 -10.85
C ILE A 282 -10.20 1.45 -10.01
N LEU A 283 -10.08 2.66 -10.53
CA LEU A 283 -10.68 3.87 -10.01
C LEU A 283 -11.62 4.44 -11.07
N TRP A 284 -12.88 4.57 -10.75
CA TRP A 284 -13.87 5.27 -11.55
C TRP A 284 -14.32 6.54 -10.83
N ASN A 285 -14.48 7.62 -11.59
CA ASN A 285 -14.95 8.90 -11.08
C ASN A 285 -16.13 9.40 -11.92
N GLU A 286 -17.09 9.98 -11.24
CA GLU A 286 -18.16 10.72 -11.88
C GLU A 286 -17.59 12.00 -12.52
N HIS A 287 -17.86 12.20 -13.83
CA HIS A 287 -17.33 13.36 -14.56
C HIS A 287 -18.14 14.62 -14.29
N LYS A 288 -18.02 15.13 -13.07
CA LYS A 288 -18.63 16.38 -12.61
C LYS A 288 -17.58 17.23 -11.89
N ASP A 289 -18.03 18.23 -11.16
CA ASP A 289 -17.16 19.06 -10.34
C ASP A 289 -16.48 18.22 -9.23
N VAL A 290 -15.19 18.01 -9.37
CA VAL A 290 -14.38 17.22 -8.42
C VAL A 290 -14.29 17.86 -7.01
N THR A 291 -14.66 19.13 -6.87
CA THR A 291 -14.67 19.84 -5.58
C THR A 291 -16.02 19.69 -4.86
N SER A 292 -17.02 19.14 -5.52
CA SER A 292 -18.36 18.97 -4.98
C SER A 292 -18.35 18.03 -3.76
N PRO A 293 -19.08 18.37 -2.69
CA PRO A 293 -19.28 17.47 -1.55
C PRO A 293 -20.07 16.20 -1.93
N THR A 294 -20.74 16.18 -3.08
CA THR A 294 -21.48 15.02 -3.61
C THR A 294 -20.77 14.33 -4.76
N PHE A 295 -19.50 14.67 -5.04
CA PHE A 295 -18.71 14.01 -6.08
C PHE A 295 -18.50 12.54 -5.73
N ARG A 296 -18.82 11.65 -6.68
CA ARG A 296 -18.80 10.20 -6.46
C ARG A 296 -17.61 9.56 -7.17
N SER A 297 -16.88 8.73 -6.42
CA SER A 297 -15.82 7.88 -6.92
C SER A 297 -16.08 6.43 -6.51
N GLU A 298 -15.59 5.48 -7.28
CA GLU A 298 -15.60 4.06 -6.93
C GLU A 298 -14.19 3.47 -7.02
N ILE A 299 -13.83 2.71 -5.98
CA ILE A 299 -12.58 1.96 -5.90
C ILE A 299 -12.93 0.48 -6.09
N TRP A 300 -12.38 -0.15 -7.11
CA TRP A 300 -12.59 -1.55 -7.41
C TRP A 300 -11.32 -2.34 -7.14
N ILE A 301 -11.38 -3.31 -6.25
CA ILE A 301 -10.24 -4.15 -5.86
C ILE A 301 -10.61 -5.61 -6.10
N PRO A 302 -9.80 -6.37 -6.87
CA PRO A 302 -10.05 -7.78 -7.06
C PRO A 302 -9.78 -8.53 -5.75
N VAL A 303 -10.68 -9.44 -5.37
CA VAL A 303 -10.66 -10.13 -4.08
C VAL A 303 -10.97 -11.62 -4.21
N SER A 304 -10.50 -12.40 -3.25
CA SER A 304 -10.96 -13.77 -3.02
C SER A 304 -11.49 -13.95 -1.60
N LYS A 305 -12.32 -14.95 -1.39
CA LYS A 305 -12.72 -15.34 -0.03
C LYS A 305 -11.52 -15.87 0.74
N LYS A 306 -11.38 -15.44 1.98
CA LYS A 306 -10.40 -16.03 2.92
C LYS A 306 -10.71 -17.52 3.09
N LYS A 307 -9.66 -18.33 3.07
CA LYS A 307 -9.77 -19.79 3.25
C LYS A 307 -9.97 -20.18 4.72
#